data_5ecd20a4114794a3472cf9472a0b8521
#
_entry.id   5ecd20a4114794a3472cf9472a0b8521
#
_cell.length_a   1.000
_cell.length_b   1.000
_cell.length_c   1.000
_cell.angle_alpha   90.00
_cell.angle_beta   90.00
_cell.angle_gamma   90.00
#
_symmetry.space_group_name_H-M   'P 1'
#
loop_
_entity.id
_entity.type
_entity.pdbx_description
1 polymer ?
#
loop_
_entity_poly.entity_id
_entity_poly.type
_entity_poly.pdbx_seq_one_letter_code
_entity_poly.pdbx_strand_id
1 'polypeptide(L)'
;MPIAGFLADKFGEMIIVKVSLLLTLIASVLLGTAIYYQLVNLTLISTIILAISVAPFNALAHGIIIKAFPVNERYRGISLSHTIGSMLMSGTAAYISLYFMKEYKMMLFPIVYIAFSALIAFFVIYKFSQKREST
;
A
#
# COMPACT_ATOMS: atom_id res chain seq x y z
N MET A 1 5.26 -13.34 -8.91
CA MET A 1 5.47 -11.90 -9.08
C MET A 1 6.34 -11.49 -10.28
N PRO A 2 6.50 -12.31 -11.32
CA PRO A 2 7.33 -11.96 -12.50
C PRO A 2 6.73 -10.80 -13.31
N ILE A 3 5.40 -10.67 -13.36
CA ILE A 3 4.71 -9.63 -14.14
C ILE A 3 5.03 -8.21 -13.65
N ALA A 4 5.07 -8.00 -12.33
CA ALA A 4 5.39 -6.69 -11.75
C ALA A 4 6.85 -6.29 -12.03
N GLY A 5 7.79 -7.25 -12.01
CA GLY A 5 9.18 -7.02 -12.38
C GLY A 5 9.32 -6.63 -13.86
N PHE A 6 8.68 -7.37 -14.75
CA PHE A 6 8.70 -7.06 -16.20
C PHE A 6 8.12 -5.68 -16.53
N LEU A 7 7.02 -5.31 -15.89
CA LEU A 7 6.45 -3.96 -16.04
C LEU A 7 7.39 -2.88 -15.46
N ALA A 8 8.05 -3.16 -14.33
CA ALA A 8 8.98 -2.23 -13.72
C ALA A 8 10.22 -1.97 -14.59
N ASP A 9 10.72 -3.01 -15.26
CA ASP A 9 11.86 -2.91 -16.18
C ASP A 9 11.49 -2.07 -17.43
N LYS A 10 10.23 -2.14 -17.87
CA LYS A 10 9.77 -1.42 -19.06
C LYS A 10 9.37 0.03 -18.81
N PHE A 11 8.68 0.31 -17.71
CA PHE A 11 8.09 1.62 -17.42
C PHE A 11 8.79 2.37 -16.28
N GLY A 12 9.72 1.73 -15.58
CA GLY A 12 10.39 2.27 -14.40
C GLY A 12 9.67 1.94 -13.09
N GLU A 13 10.43 1.49 -12.10
CA GLU A 13 9.93 1.06 -10.79
C GLU A 13 9.06 2.12 -10.10
N MET A 14 9.49 3.39 -10.15
CA MET A 14 8.82 4.50 -9.48
C MET A 14 7.44 4.84 -10.07
N ILE A 15 7.29 4.72 -11.40
CA ILE A 15 6.03 4.99 -12.08
C ILE A 15 5.01 3.94 -11.70
N ILE A 16 5.41 2.66 -11.71
CA ILE A 16 4.50 1.56 -11.37
C ILE A 16 4.05 1.65 -9.93
N VAL A 17 4.96 1.99 -9.01
CA VAL A 17 4.60 2.16 -7.60
C VAL A 17 3.63 3.32 -7.40
N LYS A 18 3.82 4.46 -8.06
CA LYS A 18 2.88 5.59 -8.00
C LYS A 18 1.50 5.22 -8.56
N VAL A 19 1.47 4.52 -9.70
CA VAL A 19 0.21 4.04 -10.32
C VAL A 19 -0.49 3.03 -9.43
N SER A 20 0.24 2.09 -8.83
CA SER A 20 -0.31 1.11 -7.88
C SER A 20 -0.96 1.77 -6.68
N LEU A 21 -0.33 2.80 -6.10
CA LEU A 21 -0.88 3.53 -4.96
C LEU A 21 -2.13 4.34 -5.34
N LEU A 22 -2.15 4.97 -6.51
CA LEU A 22 -3.34 5.66 -7.01
C LEU A 22 -4.50 4.67 -7.25
N LEU A 23 -4.22 3.53 -7.86
CA LEU A 23 -5.22 2.47 -8.03
C LEU A 23 -5.73 1.93 -6.70
N THR A 24 -4.86 1.80 -5.70
CA THR A 24 -5.25 1.38 -4.34
C THR A 24 -6.19 2.40 -3.69
N LEU A 25 -5.94 3.70 -3.88
CA LEU A 25 -6.84 4.75 -3.40
C LEU A 25 -8.21 4.67 -4.07
N ILE A 26 -8.25 4.53 -5.39
CA ILE A 26 -9.51 4.40 -6.13
C ILE A 26 -10.26 3.12 -5.71
N ALA A 27 -9.55 2.00 -5.61
CA ALA A 27 -10.14 0.73 -5.20
C ALA A 27 -10.67 0.77 -3.75
N SER A 28 -10.00 1.48 -2.84
CA SER A 28 -10.47 1.64 -1.46
C SER A 28 -11.77 2.45 -1.39
N VAL A 29 -11.90 3.51 -2.19
CA VAL A 29 -13.14 4.29 -2.29
C VAL A 29 -14.27 3.45 -2.90
N LEU A 30 -13.99 2.69 -3.96
CA LEU A 30 -14.98 1.77 -4.56
C LEU A 30 -15.43 0.71 -3.55
N LEU A 31 -14.52 0.14 -2.78
CA LEU A 31 -14.85 -0.83 -1.75
C LEU A 31 -15.72 -0.19 -0.64
N GLY A 32 -15.41 1.05 -0.27
CA GLY A 32 -16.20 1.81 0.70
C GLY A 32 -17.63 2.02 0.27
N THR A 33 -17.84 2.46 -0.97
CA THR A 33 -19.18 2.64 -1.53
C THR A 33 -19.93 1.32 -1.69
N ALA A 34 -19.24 0.25 -2.10
CA ALA A 34 -19.84 -1.07 -2.24
C ALA A 34 -20.36 -1.63 -0.89
N ILE A 35 -19.61 -1.44 0.18
CA ILE A 35 -20.03 -1.87 1.53
C ILE A 35 -21.17 -0.97 2.04
N TYR A 36 -21.11 0.33 1.81
CA TYR A 36 -22.15 1.25 2.24
C TYR A 36 -23.51 0.91 1.62
N TYR A 37 -23.52 0.57 0.33
CA TYR A 37 -24.75 0.17 -0.39
C TYR A 37 -25.06 -1.32 -0.28
N GLN A 38 -24.27 -2.10 0.47
CA GLN A 38 -24.44 -3.55 0.66
C GLN A 38 -24.49 -4.35 -0.64
N LEU A 39 -23.76 -3.91 -1.67
CA LEU A 39 -23.70 -4.54 -2.98
C LEU A 39 -22.62 -5.64 -3.00
N VAL A 40 -23.01 -6.90 -2.75
CA VAL A 40 -22.09 -8.04 -2.65
C VAL A 40 -21.21 -8.20 -3.89
N ASN A 41 -21.79 -8.12 -5.08
CA ASN A 41 -21.04 -8.28 -6.34
C ASN A 41 -20.00 -7.16 -6.52
N LEU A 42 -20.38 -5.91 -6.20
CA LEU A 42 -19.46 -4.78 -6.29
C LEU A 42 -18.35 -4.88 -5.23
N THR A 43 -18.65 -5.39 -4.05
CA THR A 43 -17.66 -5.65 -2.99
C THR A 43 -16.62 -6.68 -3.44
N LEU A 44 -17.05 -7.77 -4.06
CA LEU A 44 -16.13 -8.78 -4.61
C LEU A 44 -15.21 -8.20 -5.69
N ILE A 45 -15.78 -7.47 -6.65
CA ILE A 45 -15.02 -6.84 -7.74
C ILE A 45 -14.02 -5.83 -7.16
N SER A 46 -14.44 -4.96 -6.25
CA SER A 46 -13.58 -3.96 -5.62
C SER A 46 -12.44 -4.59 -4.83
N THR A 47 -12.69 -5.70 -4.14
CA THR A 47 -11.65 -6.45 -3.40
C THR A 47 -10.60 -7.04 -4.34
N ILE A 48 -11.02 -7.60 -5.48
CA ILE A 48 -10.11 -8.12 -6.50
C ILE A 48 -9.26 -7.00 -7.09
N ILE A 49 -9.85 -5.85 -7.43
CA ILE A 49 -9.14 -4.68 -7.94
C ILE A 49 -8.13 -4.19 -6.91
N LEU A 50 -8.50 -4.14 -5.63
CA LEU A 50 -7.62 -3.73 -4.54
C LEU A 50 -6.43 -4.69 -4.40
N ALA A 51 -6.67 -6.00 -4.45
CA ALA A 51 -5.62 -7.00 -4.39
C ALA A 51 -4.62 -6.87 -5.56
N ILE A 52 -5.12 -6.67 -6.78
CA ILE A 52 -4.29 -6.47 -7.98
C ILE A 52 -3.49 -5.16 -7.88
N SER A 53 -4.07 -4.11 -7.30
CA SER A 53 -3.41 -2.81 -7.14
C SER A 53 -2.29 -2.84 -6.11
N VAL A 54 -2.47 -3.56 -5.00
CA VAL A 54 -1.48 -3.65 -3.91
C VAL A 54 -0.31 -4.59 -4.25
N ALA A 55 -0.52 -5.59 -5.10
CA ALA A 55 0.49 -6.59 -5.44
C ALA A 55 1.78 -6.00 -6.06
N PRO A 56 1.74 -5.09 -7.05
CA PRO A 56 2.95 -4.46 -7.60
C PRO A 56 3.68 -3.58 -6.58
N PHE A 57 2.93 -2.88 -5.73
CA PHE A 57 3.51 -2.09 -4.65
C PHE A 57 4.35 -2.96 -3.71
N ASN A 58 3.78 -4.07 -3.21
CA ASN A 58 4.51 -5.00 -2.34
C ASN A 58 5.74 -5.61 -3.02
N ALA A 59 5.65 -5.93 -4.30
CA ALA A 59 6.76 -6.51 -5.04
C ALA A 59 7.93 -5.52 -5.22
N LEU A 60 7.65 -4.27 -5.51
CA LEU A 60 8.66 -3.25 -5.83
C LEU A 60 9.15 -2.47 -4.63
N ALA A 61 8.34 -2.32 -3.57
CA ALA A 61 8.72 -1.60 -2.36
C ALA A 61 9.99 -2.18 -1.73
N HIS A 62 10.11 -3.51 -1.67
CA HIS A 62 11.32 -4.17 -1.19
C HIS A 62 12.56 -3.83 -2.02
N GLY A 63 12.44 -3.80 -3.35
CA GLY A 63 13.52 -3.41 -4.25
C GLY A 63 13.97 -1.96 -4.05
N ILE A 64 13.04 -1.05 -3.84
CA ILE A 64 13.32 0.37 -3.59
C ILE A 64 14.01 0.56 -2.24
N ILE A 65 13.55 -0.13 -1.20
CA ILE A 65 14.14 -0.08 0.15
C ILE A 65 15.58 -0.61 0.11
N ILE A 66 15.82 -1.72 -0.61
CA ILE A 66 17.16 -2.29 -0.78
C ILE A 66 18.14 -1.25 -1.35
N LYS A 67 17.69 -0.46 -2.32
CA LYS A 67 18.52 0.57 -2.98
C LYS A 67 18.76 1.80 -2.10
N ALA A 68 17.96 1.99 -1.05
CA ALA A 68 18.09 3.13 -0.12
C ALA A 68 19.18 2.95 0.94
N PHE A 69 19.62 1.70 1.19
CA PHE A 69 20.64 1.39 2.19
C PHE A 69 22.01 1.10 1.57
N PRO A 70 23.13 1.50 2.22
CA PRO A 70 24.48 1.14 1.79
C PRO A 70 24.68 -0.39 1.86
N VAL A 71 25.53 -0.93 0.98
CA VAL A 71 25.69 -2.38 0.75
C VAL A 71 25.92 -3.17 2.03
N ASN A 72 26.71 -2.63 2.95
CA ASN A 72 27.12 -3.30 4.19
C ASN A 72 25.98 -3.41 5.22
N GLU A 73 24.94 -2.57 5.13
CA GLU A 73 23.86 -2.49 6.12
C GLU A 73 22.49 -2.90 5.54
N ARG A 74 22.44 -3.27 4.28
CA ARG A 74 21.20 -3.60 3.56
C ARG A 74 20.35 -4.63 4.29
N TYR A 75 20.96 -5.73 4.73
CA TYR A 75 20.25 -6.82 5.41
C TYR A 75 19.63 -6.38 6.74
N ARG A 76 20.39 -5.67 7.56
CA ARG A 76 19.92 -5.17 8.86
C ARG A 76 18.85 -4.08 8.68
N GLY A 77 19.09 -3.14 7.78
CA GLY A 77 18.16 -2.05 7.52
C GLY A 77 16.81 -2.52 6.98
N ILE A 78 16.81 -3.47 6.04
CA ILE A 78 15.58 -4.02 5.45
C ILE A 78 14.81 -4.83 6.48
N SER A 79 15.47 -5.73 7.22
CA SER A 79 14.82 -6.57 8.22
C SER A 79 14.20 -5.73 9.33
N LEU A 80 14.92 -4.74 9.86
CA LEU A 80 14.41 -3.84 10.89
C LEU A 80 13.25 -2.99 10.37
N SER A 81 13.40 -2.35 9.22
CA SER A 81 12.35 -1.50 8.64
C SER A 81 11.07 -2.29 8.35
N HIS A 82 11.21 -3.48 7.76
CA HIS A 82 10.07 -4.32 7.45
C HIS A 82 9.39 -4.86 8.72
N THR A 83 10.17 -5.31 9.70
CA THR A 83 9.64 -5.85 10.95
C THR A 83 8.92 -4.78 11.76
N ILE A 84 9.55 -3.62 11.95
CA ILE A 84 8.93 -2.50 12.67
C ILE A 84 7.69 -1.99 11.92
N GLY A 85 7.79 -1.79 10.61
CA GLY A 85 6.68 -1.34 9.78
C GLY A 85 5.50 -2.31 9.81
N SER A 86 5.75 -3.61 9.67
CA SER A 86 4.71 -4.63 9.71
C SER A 86 4.08 -4.79 11.11
N MET A 87 4.87 -4.75 12.18
CA MET A 87 4.34 -4.78 13.54
C MET A 87 3.44 -3.58 13.85
N LEU A 88 3.89 -2.38 13.51
CA LEU A 88 3.13 -1.16 13.76
C LEU A 88 1.87 -1.08 12.91
N MET A 89 1.94 -1.42 11.63
CA MET A 89 0.82 -1.24 10.72
C MET A 89 -0.17 -2.41 10.74
N SER A 90 0.32 -3.64 10.75
CA SER A 90 -0.55 -4.82 10.69
C SER A 90 -1.14 -5.17 12.07
N GLY A 91 -0.36 -5.09 13.14
CA GLY A 91 -0.83 -5.38 14.50
C GLY A 91 -1.84 -4.35 15.01
N THR A 92 -1.57 -3.06 14.78
CA THR A 92 -2.47 -1.98 15.22
C THR A 92 -3.70 -1.83 14.33
N ALA A 93 -3.58 -2.08 13.02
CA ALA A 93 -4.68 -1.92 12.06
C ALA A 93 -5.90 -2.77 12.43
N ALA A 94 -5.69 -4.05 12.75
CA ALA A 94 -6.77 -4.95 13.13
C ALA A 94 -7.44 -4.52 14.43
N TYR A 95 -6.65 -4.19 15.45
CA TYR A 95 -7.16 -3.78 16.74
C TYR A 95 -7.94 -2.46 16.66
N ILE A 96 -7.36 -1.44 16.03
CA ILE A 96 -7.99 -0.13 15.85
C ILE A 96 -9.27 -0.25 15.01
N SER A 97 -9.24 -1.00 13.93
CA SER A 97 -10.41 -1.22 13.08
C SER A 97 -11.55 -1.87 13.83
N LEU A 98 -11.27 -2.94 14.59
CA LEU A 98 -12.27 -3.63 15.40
C LEU A 98 -12.83 -2.72 16.52
N TYR A 99 -11.97 -1.94 17.16
CA TYR A 99 -12.39 -1.00 18.20
C TYR A 99 -13.38 0.03 17.65
N PHE A 100 -13.04 0.71 16.56
CA PHE A 100 -13.92 1.70 15.95
C PHE A 100 -15.19 1.10 15.36
N MET A 101 -15.15 -0.12 14.82
CA MET A 101 -16.35 -0.82 14.37
C MET A 101 -17.30 -1.14 15.53
N LYS A 102 -16.75 -1.55 16.67
CA LYS A 102 -17.54 -1.96 17.83
C LYS A 102 -18.11 -0.79 18.62
N GLU A 103 -17.28 0.21 18.95
CA GLU A 103 -17.68 1.36 19.78
C GLU A 103 -18.49 2.40 19.00
N TYR A 104 -18.07 2.73 17.78
CA TYR A 104 -18.67 3.81 16.99
C TYR A 104 -19.56 3.31 15.84
N LYS A 105 -19.73 1.99 15.69
CA LYS A 105 -20.49 1.36 14.59
C LYS A 105 -20.03 1.82 13.20
N MET A 106 -18.77 2.25 13.09
CA MET A 106 -18.17 2.73 11.84
C MET A 106 -17.66 1.55 11.00
N MET A 107 -18.55 0.89 10.26
CA MET A 107 -18.21 -0.25 9.39
C MET A 107 -17.15 0.12 8.31
N LEU A 108 -17.07 1.41 7.95
CA LEU A 108 -16.16 1.90 6.91
C LEU A 108 -14.76 2.22 7.42
N PHE A 109 -14.50 2.13 8.72
CA PHE A 109 -13.22 2.51 9.29
C PHE A 109 -12.01 1.74 8.71
N PRO A 110 -12.06 0.42 8.48
CA PRO A 110 -10.94 -0.31 7.86
C PRO A 110 -10.56 0.25 6.49
N ILE A 111 -11.55 0.72 5.73
CA ILE A 111 -11.34 1.29 4.39
C ILE A 111 -10.67 2.65 4.48
N VAL A 112 -11.12 3.50 5.41
CA VAL A 112 -10.48 4.79 5.69
C VAL A 112 -9.02 4.59 6.11
N TYR A 113 -8.75 3.56 6.92
CA TYR A 113 -7.39 3.21 7.33
C TYR A 113 -6.50 2.80 6.14
N ILE A 114 -7.02 1.98 5.22
CA ILE A 114 -6.30 1.59 3.99
C ILE A 114 -6.05 2.82 3.11
N ALA A 115 -7.04 3.67 2.89
CA ALA A 115 -6.90 4.89 2.10
C ALA A 115 -5.86 5.84 2.72
N PHE A 116 -5.89 6.02 4.03
CA PHE A 116 -4.93 6.87 4.74
C PHE A 116 -3.50 6.33 4.67
N SER A 117 -3.31 5.02 4.85
CA SER A 117 -2.00 4.39 4.71
C SER A 117 -1.45 4.49 3.28
N ALA A 118 -2.31 4.34 2.27
CA ALA A 118 -1.93 4.51 0.87
C ALA A 118 -1.55 5.97 0.54
N LEU A 119 -2.23 6.96 1.13
CA LEU A 119 -1.87 8.37 0.99
C LEU A 119 -0.50 8.68 1.59
N ILE A 120 -0.22 8.19 2.80
CA ILE A 120 1.09 8.35 3.44
C ILE A 120 2.18 7.73 2.56
N ALA A 121 1.98 6.50 2.10
CA ALA A 121 2.93 5.81 1.24
C ALA A 121 3.15 6.58 -0.08
N PHE A 122 2.09 7.11 -0.69
CA PHE A 122 2.18 7.93 -1.90
C PHE A 122 3.02 9.18 -1.67
N PHE A 123 2.78 9.90 -0.58
CA PHE A 123 3.53 11.11 -0.25
C PHE A 123 5.01 10.86 0.00
N VAL A 124 5.33 9.79 0.74
CA VAL A 124 6.71 9.38 1.02
C VAL A 124 7.45 9.03 -0.27
N ILE A 125 6.84 8.23 -1.14
CA ILE A 125 7.44 7.83 -2.42
C ILE A 125 7.58 9.00 -3.37
N TYR A 126 6.61 9.90 -3.40
CA TYR A 126 6.68 11.12 -4.20
C TYR A 126 7.88 11.99 -3.80
N LYS A 127 8.06 12.23 -2.49
CA LYS A 127 9.19 13.00 -1.97
C LYS A 127 10.54 12.31 -2.24
N PHE A 128 10.58 10.99 -2.14
CA PHE A 128 11.79 10.20 -2.43
C PHE A 128 12.15 10.22 -3.92
N SER A 129 11.15 10.21 -4.80
CA SER A 129 11.32 10.34 -6.25
C SER A 129 11.95 11.68 -6.64
N GLN A 130 11.48 12.78 -6.07
CA GLN A 130 12.03 14.11 -6.35
C GLN A 130 13.50 14.24 -5.92
N LYS A 131 13.85 13.65 -4.77
CA LYS A 131 15.25 13.71 -4.28
C LYS A 131 16.21 12.95 -5.21
N ARG A 132 15.74 11.93 -5.90
CA ARG A 132 16.56 11.12 -6.83
C ARG A 132 16.75 11.78 -8.19
N GLU A 133 15.84 12.63 -8.63
CA GLU A 133 15.95 13.40 -9.88
C GLU A 133 16.86 14.63 -9.73
N SER A 134 17.13 15.08 -8.49
CA SER A 134 17.97 16.24 -8.19
C SER A 134 19.44 15.89 -7.92
N THR A 135 19.82 14.60 -8.00
CA THR A 135 21.21 14.11 -7.82
C THR A 135 21.73 13.47 -9.08
#